data_20797ed6f40ab659f6e9527d7fff19ca
#
_entry.id   20797ed6f40ab659f6e9527d7fff19ca
#
_cell.length_a   1.000
_cell.length_b   1.000
_cell.length_c   1.000
_cell.angle_alpha   90.00
_cell.angle_beta   90.00
_cell.angle_gamma   90.00
#
_symmetry.space_group_name_H-M   'P 1'
#
loop_
_entity.id
_entity.type
_entity.pdbx_description
1 polymer ?
#
loop_
_entity_poly.entity_id
_entity_poly.type
_entity_poly.pdbx_seq_one_letter_code
_entity_poly.pdbx_strand_id
1 'polypeptide(L)'
;MGKFTISLDFELGWGALETGFWKTREQSGVYERLRQSIASLTTLLDDLEVPLTWATVGAMVSNPTPKDFDYLPEPFSTKAKDFLKTAKVSSYDGRDLLHQILSMKTKQDIGSHSFSHTRFQVKDFSDEAKKIDMQKAVTALKSFDIVPRSFVFPVNQVASLDIVEQSGISVARMPAEMARTKIGKLVERVTGDLPSALRSAHSENFFTESGTMLYHWKNNKNLRLRRQLVNHQSKLALRKAEMSDYHFHIWLHPFNLAEIRYLQNDLSSLIVKAATLRDQGKLEIVPIYSQ
;
A
#
# COMPACT_ATOMS: atom_id res chain seq x y z
N MET A 1 -16.70 -4.47 17.86
CA MET A 1 -16.44 -5.56 16.89
C MET A 1 -15.11 -5.31 16.25
N GLY A 2 -14.28 -6.34 16.13
CA GLY A 2 -12.95 -6.19 15.54
C GLY A 2 -12.99 -5.85 14.06
N LYS A 3 -11.86 -5.32 13.55
CA LYS A 3 -11.73 -4.84 12.18
C LYS A 3 -10.58 -5.52 11.44
N PHE A 4 -10.75 -5.67 10.14
CA PHE A 4 -9.69 -6.10 9.24
C PHE A 4 -9.54 -5.11 8.09
N THR A 5 -8.32 -4.62 7.88
CA THR A 5 -7.98 -3.70 6.79
C THR A 5 -6.85 -4.27 5.96
N ILE A 6 -6.94 -4.09 4.66
CA ILE A 6 -5.85 -4.37 3.72
C ILE A 6 -5.56 -3.10 2.94
N SER A 7 -4.30 -2.68 2.92
CA SER A 7 -3.85 -1.61 2.04
C SER A 7 -2.71 -2.07 1.14
N LEU A 8 -2.75 -1.64 -0.11
CA LEU A 8 -1.80 -1.98 -1.14
C LEU A 8 -1.02 -0.74 -1.56
N ASP A 9 0.31 -0.79 -1.44
CA ASP A 9 1.19 0.26 -1.92
C ASP A 9 1.34 0.07 -3.44
N PHE A 10 0.45 0.74 -4.20
CA PHE A 10 0.26 0.56 -5.64
C PHE A 10 1.17 1.50 -6.42
N GLU A 11 2.36 1.01 -6.76
CA GLU A 11 3.49 1.84 -7.17
C GLU A 11 4.27 1.37 -8.41
N LEU A 12 4.04 0.14 -8.93
CA LEU A 12 4.83 -0.44 -10.03
C LEU A 12 6.35 -0.26 -9.82
N GLY A 13 7.06 0.25 -10.84
CA GLY A 13 8.48 0.55 -10.77
C GLY A 13 8.84 1.82 -10.03
N TRP A 14 7.86 2.73 -9.79
CA TRP A 14 8.08 4.00 -9.09
C TRP A 14 8.59 3.80 -7.67
N GLY A 15 8.12 2.80 -6.96
CA GLY A 15 8.60 2.48 -5.61
C GLY A 15 10.02 1.96 -5.52
N ALA A 16 10.63 1.62 -6.65
CA ALA A 16 11.99 1.08 -6.72
C ALA A 16 12.99 2.03 -7.43
N LEU A 17 12.62 3.29 -7.68
CA LEU A 17 13.50 4.26 -8.36
C LEU A 17 14.81 4.48 -7.62
N GLU A 18 14.72 4.67 -6.31
CA GLU A 18 15.88 4.96 -5.48
C GLU A 18 16.91 3.84 -5.50
N THR A 19 16.45 2.59 -5.42
CA THR A 19 17.29 1.39 -5.35
C THR A 19 17.69 0.83 -6.72
N GLY A 20 16.96 1.20 -7.77
CA GLY A 20 17.14 0.64 -9.12
C GLY A 20 16.60 -0.78 -9.30
N PHE A 21 15.96 -1.39 -8.29
CA PHE A 21 15.41 -2.75 -8.38
C PHE A 21 14.30 -2.90 -9.43
N TRP A 22 13.71 -1.81 -9.90
CA TRP A 22 12.76 -1.85 -10.99
C TRP A 22 13.31 -2.51 -12.26
N LYS A 23 14.63 -2.34 -12.55
CA LYS A 23 15.30 -2.97 -13.70
C LYS A 23 15.28 -4.50 -13.60
N THR A 24 15.61 -5.04 -12.44
CA THR A 24 15.58 -6.48 -12.20
C THR A 24 14.17 -7.06 -12.32
N ARG A 25 13.16 -6.35 -11.78
CA ARG A 25 11.75 -6.76 -11.89
C ARG A 25 11.25 -6.70 -13.32
N GLU A 26 11.62 -5.67 -14.07
CA GLU A 26 11.28 -5.54 -15.49
C GLU A 26 11.89 -6.69 -16.31
N GLN A 27 13.21 -6.96 -16.13
CA GLN A 27 13.91 -8.05 -16.82
C GLN A 27 13.32 -9.43 -16.50
N SER A 28 12.82 -9.62 -15.29
CA SER A 28 12.19 -10.87 -14.88
C SER A 28 10.70 -10.95 -15.21
N GLY A 29 10.10 -9.95 -15.88
CA GLY A 29 8.70 -9.94 -16.28
C GLY A 29 7.70 -9.84 -15.12
N VAL A 30 8.11 -9.23 -13.99
CA VAL A 30 7.24 -9.10 -12.81
C VAL A 30 6.05 -8.21 -13.10
N TYR A 31 6.21 -7.11 -13.83
CA TYR A 31 5.13 -6.15 -14.08
C TYR A 31 4.07 -6.68 -15.05
N GLU A 32 4.45 -7.56 -15.97
CA GLU A 32 3.52 -8.26 -16.86
C GLU A 32 2.71 -9.31 -16.07
N ARG A 33 3.38 -10.13 -15.24
CA ARG A 33 2.68 -11.11 -14.38
C ARG A 33 1.80 -10.44 -13.32
N LEU A 34 2.17 -9.25 -12.85
CA LEU A 34 1.39 -8.48 -11.90
C LEU A 34 -0.02 -8.18 -12.42
N ARG A 35 -0.19 -7.90 -13.72
CA ARG A 35 -1.50 -7.65 -14.33
C ARG A 35 -2.44 -8.84 -14.16
N GLN A 36 -1.91 -10.05 -14.34
CA GLN A 36 -2.67 -11.29 -14.10
C GLN A 36 -3.01 -11.46 -12.61
N SER A 37 -2.06 -11.14 -11.73
CA SER A 37 -2.27 -11.20 -10.28
C SER A 37 -3.33 -10.22 -9.81
N ILE A 38 -3.34 -9.00 -10.34
CA ILE A 38 -4.38 -8.00 -10.04
C ILE A 38 -5.74 -8.45 -10.59
N ALA A 39 -5.80 -9.00 -11.81
CA ALA A 39 -7.04 -9.52 -12.37
C ALA A 39 -7.65 -10.62 -11.47
N SER A 40 -6.83 -11.55 -11.02
CA SER A 40 -7.29 -12.60 -10.09
C SER A 40 -7.71 -12.04 -8.74
N LEU A 41 -7.00 -11.03 -8.22
CA LEU A 41 -7.32 -10.40 -6.93
C LEU A 41 -8.62 -9.61 -7.02
N THR A 42 -8.81 -8.78 -8.05
CA THR A 42 -10.04 -7.98 -8.22
C THR A 42 -11.28 -8.85 -8.39
N THR A 43 -11.18 -9.97 -9.13
CA THR A 43 -12.26 -10.95 -9.21
C THR A 43 -12.61 -11.52 -7.82
N LEU A 44 -11.62 -11.96 -7.05
CA LEU A 44 -11.85 -12.48 -5.70
C LEU A 44 -12.50 -11.45 -4.77
N LEU A 45 -12.05 -10.19 -4.85
CA LEU A 45 -12.59 -9.12 -4.02
C LEU A 45 -14.04 -8.79 -4.36
N ASP A 46 -14.38 -8.80 -5.65
CA ASP A 46 -15.76 -8.61 -6.11
C ASP A 46 -16.67 -9.78 -5.70
N ASP A 47 -16.21 -11.01 -5.87
CA ASP A 47 -16.98 -12.21 -5.50
C ASP A 47 -17.28 -12.27 -3.99
N LEU A 48 -16.37 -11.71 -3.18
CA LEU A 48 -16.49 -11.68 -1.73
C LEU A 48 -16.98 -10.34 -1.18
N GLU A 49 -17.25 -9.36 -2.01
CA GLU A 49 -17.63 -8.00 -1.61
C GLU A 49 -16.67 -7.38 -0.58
N VAL A 50 -15.35 -7.53 -0.83
CA VAL A 50 -14.28 -7.06 0.07
C VAL A 50 -13.66 -5.76 -0.44
N PRO A 51 -13.81 -4.64 0.30
CA PRO A 51 -13.13 -3.40 -0.03
C PRO A 51 -11.68 -3.40 0.48
N LEU A 52 -10.77 -2.81 -0.29
CA LEU A 52 -9.39 -2.52 0.11
C LEU A 52 -9.07 -1.04 -0.09
N THR A 53 -7.88 -0.64 0.39
CA THR A 53 -7.24 0.63 0.01
C THR A 53 -6.12 0.38 -1.00
N TRP A 54 -6.18 1.07 -2.12
CA TRP A 54 -5.14 1.11 -3.16
C TRP A 54 -4.42 2.45 -3.09
N ALA A 55 -3.32 2.51 -2.33
CA ALA A 55 -2.50 3.72 -2.23
C ALA A 55 -1.68 3.89 -3.52
N THR A 56 -2.14 4.78 -4.38
CA THR A 56 -1.74 4.89 -5.78
C THR A 56 -0.72 6.00 -5.99
N VAL A 57 0.41 5.68 -6.63
CA VAL A 57 1.39 6.67 -7.09
C VAL A 57 0.82 7.46 -8.25
N GLY A 58 0.74 8.79 -8.11
CA GLY A 58 0.11 9.67 -9.09
C GLY A 58 0.80 9.62 -10.47
N ALA A 59 2.13 9.56 -10.51
CA ALA A 59 2.89 9.45 -11.75
C ALA A 59 2.54 8.19 -12.56
N MET A 60 2.19 7.11 -11.87
CA MET A 60 1.81 5.84 -12.52
C MET A 60 0.52 5.95 -13.35
N VAL A 61 -0.33 6.91 -13.03
CA VAL A 61 -1.66 7.04 -13.67
C VAL A 61 -1.85 8.35 -14.45
N SER A 62 -0.86 9.26 -14.45
CA SER A 62 -0.97 10.59 -15.07
C SER A 62 -0.39 10.71 -16.48
N ASN A 63 0.30 9.69 -17.01
CA ASN A 63 1.11 9.78 -18.23
C ASN A 63 2.16 10.92 -18.16
N PRO A 64 3.09 10.89 -17.17
CA PRO A 64 3.97 11.99 -16.89
C PRO A 64 5.05 12.18 -17.96
N THR A 65 5.53 13.41 -18.07
CA THR A 65 6.70 13.80 -18.88
C THR A 65 7.91 14.03 -17.97
N PRO A 66 9.15 14.05 -18.48
CA PRO A 66 10.33 14.36 -17.68
C PRO A 66 10.24 15.69 -16.91
N LYS A 67 9.57 16.71 -17.47
CA LYS A 67 9.38 18.03 -16.83
C LYS A 67 8.53 17.96 -15.56
N ASP A 68 7.68 16.95 -15.44
CA ASP A 68 6.84 16.75 -14.28
C ASP A 68 7.62 16.44 -13.00
N PHE A 69 8.93 16.20 -13.09
CA PHE A 69 9.84 15.88 -11.98
C PHE A 69 10.90 16.94 -11.73
N ASP A 70 10.82 18.13 -12.37
CA ASP A 70 11.82 19.22 -12.20
C ASP A 70 11.84 19.81 -10.79
N TYR A 71 10.74 19.70 -10.04
CA TYR A 71 10.64 20.18 -8.66
C TYR A 71 11.28 19.24 -7.62
N LEU A 72 11.64 18.02 -8.00
CA LEU A 72 12.23 17.05 -7.08
C LEU A 72 13.69 17.38 -6.78
N PRO A 73 14.17 17.11 -5.56
CA PRO A 73 15.59 17.22 -5.26
C PRO A 73 16.40 16.12 -5.98
N GLU A 74 17.68 16.40 -6.25
CA GLU A 74 18.58 15.36 -6.74
C GLU A 74 18.91 14.34 -5.63
N PRO A 75 19.09 13.06 -5.97
CA PRO A 75 19.09 12.49 -7.32
C PRO A 75 17.70 12.01 -7.80
N PHE A 76 16.60 12.36 -7.14
CA PHE A 76 15.26 11.84 -7.44
C PHE A 76 14.74 12.34 -8.78
N SER A 77 14.96 13.63 -9.10
CA SER A 77 14.59 14.21 -10.38
C SER A 77 15.26 13.46 -11.55
N THR A 78 16.58 13.31 -11.50
CA THR A 78 17.33 12.56 -12.53
C THR A 78 16.85 11.12 -12.63
N LYS A 79 16.66 10.40 -11.52
CA LYS A 79 16.19 9.01 -11.53
C LYS A 79 14.80 8.84 -12.13
N ALA A 80 13.87 9.74 -11.84
CA ALA A 80 12.52 9.68 -12.39
C ALA A 80 12.52 9.93 -13.92
N LYS A 81 13.31 10.91 -14.37
CA LYS A 81 13.47 11.20 -15.80
C LYS A 81 14.13 10.05 -16.57
N ASP A 82 15.18 9.45 -15.99
CA ASP A 82 15.85 8.30 -16.58
C ASP A 82 14.93 7.06 -16.63
N PHE A 83 14.12 6.86 -15.60
CA PHE A 83 13.14 5.79 -15.56
C PHE A 83 12.14 5.90 -16.71
N LEU A 84 11.52 7.07 -16.90
CA LEU A 84 10.60 7.31 -18.02
C LEU A 84 11.25 7.13 -19.39
N LYS A 85 12.54 7.47 -19.52
CA LYS A 85 13.28 7.35 -20.78
C LYS A 85 13.65 5.93 -21.12
N THR A 86 13.90 5.07 -20.11
CA THR A 86 14.56 3.78 -20.30
C THR A 86 13.71 2.56 -19.96
N ALA A 87 12.68 2.72 -19.11
CA ALA A 87 11.83 1.61 -18.71
C ALA A 87 10.75 1.29 -19.74
N LYS A 88 10.30 0.04 -19.74
CA LYS A 88 9.11 -0.37 -20.51
C LYS A 88 7.85 0.28 -19.93
N VAL A 89 6.87 0.52 -20.80
CA VAL A 89 5.56 1.07 -20.38
C VAL A 89 4.92 0.25 -19.26
N SER A 90 5.02 -1.08 -19.32
CA SER A 90 4.50 -1.98 -18.28
C SER A 90 5.06 -1.73 -16.88
N SER A 91 6.24 -1.10 -16.78
CA SER A 91 6.94 -0.83 -15.53
C SER A 91 6.51 0.49 -14.85
N TYR A 92 6.01 1.46 -15.62
CA TYR A 92 5.66 2.78 -15.08
C TYR A 92 4.21 3.20 -15.29
N ASP A 93 3.50 2.66 -16.29
CA ASP A 93 2.10 2.98 -16.59
C ASP A 93 1.17 1.92 -15.99
N GLY A 94 0.28 2.34 -15.10
CA GLY A 94 -0.71 1.50 -14.43
C GLY A 94 -2.14 1.97 -14.66
N ARG A 95 -2.40 2.80 -15.68
CA ARG A 95 -3.75 3.29 -15.99
C ARG A 95 -4.72 2.15 -16.32
N ASP A 96 -4.26 1.14 -17.04
CA ASP A 96 -5.00 -0.08 -17.32
C ASP A 96 -5.44 -0.80 -16.03
N LEU A 97 -4.55 -0.90 -15.07
CA LEU A 97 -4.82 -1.52 -13.77
C LEU A 97 -5.78 -0.67 -12.92
N LEU A 98 -5.63 0.65 -12.93
CA LEU A 98 -6.55 1.54 -12.22
C LEU A 98 -7.97 1.46 -12.81
N HIS A 99 -8.11 1.46 -14.15
CA HIS A 99 -9.41 1.27 -14.81
C HIS A 99 -10.05 -0.07 -14.42
N GLN A 100 -9.25 -1.14 -14.34
CA GLN A 100 -9.74 -2.44 -13.90
C GLN A 100 -10.28 -2.39 -12.47
N ILE A 101 -9.55 -1.73 -11.54
CA ILE A 101 -9.98 -1.57 -10.15
C ILE A 101 -11.26 -0.73 -10.06
N LEU A 102 -11.36 0.34 -10.85
CA LEU A 102 -12.55 1.20 -10.88
C LEU A 102 -13.78 0.52 -11.51
N SER A 103 -13.58 -0.50 -12.35
CA SER A 103 -14.67 -1.27 -12.94
C SER A 103 -15.28 -2.33 -12.02
N MET A 104 -14.72 -2.54 -10.83
CA MET A 104 -15.23 -3.45 -9.82
C MET A 104 -16.61 -3.01 -9.32
N LYS A 105 -17.47 -4.00 -9.01
CA LYS A 105 -18.77 -3.76 -8.36
C LYS A 105 -18.59 -3.31 -6.92
N THR A 106 -17.64 -3.92 -6.22
CA THR A 106 -17.27 -3.57 -4.85
C THR A 106 -16.42 -2.31 -4.85
N LYS A 107 -16.97 -1.23 -4.32
CA LYS A 107 -16.27 0.05 -4.26
C LYS A 107 -14.97 -0.06 -3.45
N GLN A 108 -13.88 0.34 -4.07
CA GLN A 108 -12.53 0.34 -3.47
C GLN A 108 -12.17 1.75 -2.97
N ASP A 109 -11.33 1.85 -1.94
CA ASP A 109 -10.71 3.11 -1.52
C ASP A 109 -9.44 3.33 -2.35
N ILE A 110 -9.46 4.34 -3.22
CA ILE A 110 -8.29 4.75 -4.00
C ILE A 110 -7.62 5.91 -3.29
N GLY A 111 -6.62 5.58 -2.49
CA GLY A 111 -5.80 6.54 -1.77
C GLY A 111 -4.62 7.05 -2.60
N SER A 112 -3.93 8.06 -2.08
CA SER A 112 -2.70 8.58 -2.65
C SER A 112 -1.46 7.97 -2.01
N HIS A 113 -0.43 7.73 -2.85
CA HIS A 113 0.92 7.33 -2.41
C HIS A 113 1.97 8.33 -2.92
N SER A 114 1.63 9.63 -2.84
CA SER A 114 2.31 10.77 -3.44
C SER A 114 2.32 10.73 -4.99
N PHE A 115 2.90 11.74 -5.64
CA PHE A 115 3.04 11.73 -7.10
C PHE A 115 4.26 10.95 -7.55
N SER A 116 5.42 11.27 -6.98
CA SER A 116 6.74 10.81 -7.44
C SER A 116 7.27 9.59 -6.67
N HIS A 117 6.61 9.20 -5.57
CA HIS A 117 7.11 8.24 -4.59
C HIS A 117 8.42 8.70 -3.91
N THR A 118 8.73 10.00 -3.90
CA THR A 118 9.89 10.53 -3.17
C THR A 118 9.60 10.54 -1.67
N ARG A 119 10.58 10.08 -0.88
CA ARG A 119 10.45 10.03 0.59
C ARG A 119 10.36 11.45 1.17
N PHE A 120 9.33 11.72 1.98
CA PHE A 120 9.08 13.04 2.57
C PHE A 120 10.14 13.48 3.59
N GLN A 121 10.95 12.54 4.10
CA GLN A 121 12.04 12.82 5.03
C GLN A 121 13.37 13.19 4.35
N VAL A 122 13.44 13.21 3.02
CA VAL A 122 14.64 13.64 2.30
C VAL A 122 14.92 15.10 2.65
N LYS A 123 16.14 15.38 3.13
CA LYS A 123 16.55 16.70 3.66
C LYS A 123 16.30 17.85 2.68
N ASP A 124 16.59 17.62 1.40
CA ASP A 124 16.49 18.64 0.35
C ASP A 124 15.11 18.63 -0.36
N PHE A 125 14.16 17.83 0.13
CA PHE A 125 12.78 17.85 -0.34
C PHE A 125 12.03 18.93 0.43
N SER A 126 12.04 20.16 -0.10
CA SER A 126 11.44 21.33 0.55
C SER A 126 9.92 21.18 0.71
N ASP A 127 9.33 21.91 1.63
CA ASP A 127 7.88 21.87 1.85
C ASP A 127 7.10 22.36 0.63
N GLU A 128 7.64 23.32 -0.13
CA GLU A 128 7.05 23.74 -1.40
C GLU A 128 7.06 22.60 -2.43
N ALA A 129 8.17 21.90 -2.57
CA ALA A 129 8.26 20.76 -3.47
C ALA A 129 7.33 19.60 -3.05
N LYS A 130 7.15 19.35 -1.74
CA LYS A 130 6.17 18.37 -1.22
C LYS A 130 4.72 18.78 -1.52
N LYS A 131 4.39 20.08 -1.41
CA LYS A 131 3.07 20.60 -1.80
C LYS A 131 2.80 20.38 -3.29
N ILE A 132 3.79 20.64 -4.15
CA ILE A 132 3.69 20.37 -5.58
C ILE A 132 3.47 18.87 -5.83
N ASP A 133 4.23 18.00 -5.15
CA ASP A 133 4.10 16.54 -5.27
C ASP A 133 2.69 16.07 -4.89
N MET A 134 2.16 16.54 -3.76
CA MET A 134 0.82 16.21 -3.30
C MET A 134 -0.26 16.74 -4.24
N GLN A 135 -0.13 17.99 -4.72
CA GLN A 135 -1.07 18.59 -5.68
C GLN A 135 -1.12 17.80 -6.99
N LYS A 136 0.06 17.42 -7.51
CA LYS A 136 0.14 16.56 -8.72
C LYS A 136 -0.50 15.19 -8.49
N ALA A 137 -0.29 14.57 -7.32
CA ALA A 137 -0.90 13.29 -6.98
C ALA A 137 -2.44 13.38 -6.97
N VAL A 138 -2.98 14.39 -6.29
CA VAL A 138 -4.43 14.63 -6.23
C VAL A 138 -4.99 14.94 -7.62
N THR A 139 -4.29 15.76 -8.42
CA THR A 139 -4.71 16.08 -9.79
C THR A 139 -4.73 14.85 -10.70
N ALA A 140 -3.72 13.97 -10.58
CA ALA A 140 -3.66 12.74 -11.34
C ALA A 140 -4.84 11.81 -11.02
N LEU A 141 -5.23 11.67 -9.75
CA LEU A 141 -6.38 10.86 -9.35
C LEU A 141 -7.72 11.52 -9.73
N LYS A 142 -7.82 12.84 -9.64
CA LYS A 142 -9.02 13.58 -10.07
C LYS A 142 -9.32 13.42 -11.57
N SER A 143 -8.32 13.14 -12.41
CA SER A 143 -8.57 12.85 -13.84
C SER A 143 -9.32 11.53 -14.08
N PHE A 144 -9.49 10.72 -13.03
CA PHE A 144 -10.32 9.51 -12.99
C PHE A 144 -11.57 9.68 -12.12
N ASP A 145 -11.99 10.92 -11.84
CA ASP A 145 -13.10 11.26 -10.95
C ASP A 145 -12.91 10.78 -9.49
N ILE A 146 -11.63 10.57 -9.07
CA ILE A 146 -11.27 10.14 -7.72
C ILE A 146 -10.86 11.34 -6.88
N VAL A 147 -11.48 11.50 -5.71
CA VAL A 147 -11.03 12.41 -4.66
C VAL A 147 -10.37 11.59 -3.56
N PRO A 148 -9.03 11.48 -3.52
CA PRO A 148 -8.34 10.65 -2.54
C PRO A 148 -8.57 11.20 -1.13
N ARG A 149 -8.93 10.32 -0.19
CA ARG A 149 -9.13 10.64 1.23
C ARG A 149 -8.15 9.91 2.13
N SER A 150 -7.56 8.81 1.64
CA SER A 150 -6.51 8.08 2.33
C SER A 150 -5.14 8.36 1.71
N PHE A 151 -4.10 8.30 2.54
CA PHE A 151 -2.71 8.51 2.13
C PHE A 151 -1.79 7.47 2.78
N VAL A 152 -0.80 7.04 2.01
CA VAL A 152 0.30 6.21 2.51
C VAL A 152 1.62 6.89 2.19
N PHE A 153 2.48 7.05 3.20
CA PHE A 153 3.79 7.65 3.00
C PHE A 153 4.73 6.74 2.22
N PRO A 154 5.43 7.24 1.17
CA PRO A 154 6.49 6.50 0.50
C PRO A 154 7.49 5.91 1.50
N VAL A 155 7.78 4.59 1.35
CA VAL A 155 8.69 3.84 2.24
C VAL A 155 8.30 3.92 3.72
N ASN A 156 7.05 4.25 4.05
CA ASN A 156 6.55 4.51 5.41
C ASN A 156 7.35 5.58 6.19
N GLN A 157 7.97 6.53 5.48
CA GLN A 157 8.70 7.64 6.10
C GLN A 157 7.78 8.84 6.29
N VAL A 158 7.24 8.96 7.49
CA VAL A 158 6.27 10.00 7.87
C VAL A 158 6.96 11.33 8.10
N ALA A 159 6.51 12.37 7.40
CA ALA A 159 6.89 13.76 7.60
C ALA A 159 5.81 14.70 7.04
N SER A 160 5.78 15.96 7.50
CA SER A 160 4.92 17.00 6.93
C SER A 160 3.44 16.61 6.83
N LEU A 161 2.87 16.11 7.94
CA LEU A 161 1.47 15.69 8.04
C LEU A 161 0.49 16.82 7.67
N ASP A 162 0.82 18.06 8.03
CA ASP A 162 0.07 19.27 7.69
C ASP A 162 -0.05 19.50 6.18
N ILE A 163 1.00 19.20 5.40
CA ILE A 163 0.96 19.29 3.94
C ILE A 163 0.02 18.20 3.36
N VAL A 164 0.05 17.00 3.93
CA VAL A 164 -0.85 15.92 3.53
C VAL A 164 -2.30 16.30 3.81
N GLU A 165 -2.60 16.82 5.01
CA GLU A 165 -3.93 17.30 5.40
C GLU A 165 -4.44 18.41 4.48
N GLN A 166 -3.61 19.44 4.22
CA GLN A 166 -3.93 20.56 3.32
C GLN A 166 -4.25 20.11 1.89
N SER A 167 -3.81 18.92 1.49
CA SER A 167 -4.13 18.35 0.17
C SER A 167 -5.53 17.71 0.10
N GLY A 168 -6.32 17.76 1.21
CA GLY A 168 -7.68 17.23 1.28
C GLY A 168 -7.75 15.76 1.69
N ILE A 169 -6.64 15.20 2.17
CA ILE A 169 -6.58 13.85 2.75
C ILE A 169 -7.22 13.88 4.14
N SER A 170 -7.96 12.83 4.49
CA SER A 170 -8.63 12.70 5.79
C SER A 170 -7.96 11.67 6.70
N VAL A 171 -7.19 10.72 6.16
CA VAL A 171 -6.49 9.73 6.97
C VAL A 171 -5.16 9.31 6.32
N ALA A 172 -4.10 9.22 7.13
CA ALA A 172 -2.80 8.73 6.68
C ALA A 172 -2.39 7.45 7.41
N ARG A 173 -1.89 6.45 6.66
CA ARG A 173 -1.30 5.25 7.25
C ARG A 173 0.08 5.57 7.84
N MET A 174 0.25 5.17 9.09
CA MET A 174 1.48 5.26 9.85
C MET A 174 2.20 3.90 9.89
N PRO A 175 3.52 3.86 10.11
CA PRO A 175 4.22 2.62 10.38
C PRO A 175 3.63 1.89 11.59
N ALA A 176 3.75 0.55 11.61
CA ALA A 176 3.38 -0.24 12.77
C ALA A 176 4.24 0.11 13.98
N GLU A 177 3.63 0.24 15.14
CA GLU A 177 4.33 0.40 16.42
C GLU A 177 4.86 -0.94 16.91
N MET A 178 5.98 -1.40 16.34
CA MET A 178 6.63 -2.65 16.71
C MET A 178 7.48 -2.47 17.98
N ALA A 179 7.63 -3.53 18.76
CA ALA A 179 8.52 -3.54 19.91
C ALA A 179 9.91 -2.97 19.59
N ARG A 180 10.44 -2.12 20.46
CA ARG A 180 11.72 -1.40 20.23
C ARG A 180 12.93 -2.33 20.33
N THR A 181 12.84 -3.42 21.08
CA THR A 181 13.97 -4.36 21.31
C THR A 181 13.94 -5.53 20.32
N LYS A 182 15.11 -6.11 20.03
CA LYS A 182 15.22 -7.33 19.19
C LYS A 182 14.46 -8.51 19.81
N ILE A 183 14.51 -8.66 21.12
CA ILE A 183 13.80 -9.72 21.86
C ILE A 183 12.30 -9.48 21.79
N GLY A 184 11.82 -8.27 22.03
CA GLY A 184 10.42 -7.91 21.91
C GLY A 184 9.86 -8.21 20.50
N LYS A 185 10.58 -7.82 19.44
CA LYS A 185 10.22 -8.17 18.05
C LYS A 185 10.19 -9.68 17.80
N LEU A 186 11.06 -10.45 18.42
CA LEU A 186 11.05 -11.91 18.30
C LEU A 186 9.84 -12.49 19.03
N VAL A 187 9.53 -12.01 20.23
CA VAL A 187 8.36 -12.42 21.01
C VAL A 187 7.08 -12.12 20.21
N GLU A 188 6.89 -10.88 19.74
CA GLU A 188 5.75 -10.50 18.89
C GLU A 188 5.60 -11.44 17.67
N ARG A 189 6.73 -11.80 17.04
CA ARG A 189 6.72 -12.72 15.89
C ARG A 189 6.31 -14.15 16.24
N VAL A 190 6.69 -14.64 17.40
CA VAL A 190 6.41 -16.02 17.81
C VAL A 190 5.02 -16.14 18.44
N THR A 191 4.65 -15.18 19.29
CA THR A 191 3.34 -15.17 19.95
C THR A 191 2.21 -14.69 19.07
N GLY A 192 2.54 -13.94 17.98
CA GLY A 192 1.54 -13.26 17.17
C GLY A 192 0.86 -12.10 17.89
N ASP A 193 1.42 -11.65 19.00
CA ASP A 193 0.90 -10.50 19.75
C ASP A 193 1.33 -9.18 19.08
N LEU A 194 0.77 -8.96 17.90
CA LEU A 194 1.00 -7.74 17.12
C LEU A 194 0.17 -6.59 17.69
N PRO A 195 0.65 -5.33 17.57
CA PRO A 195 -0.12 -4.17 18.01
C PRO A 195 -1.40 -4.04 17.16
N SER A 196 -2.49 -3.58 17.79
CA SER A 196 -3.69 -3.19 17.07
C SER A 196 -3.39 -1.99 16.17
N ALA A 197 -4.02 -1.92 15.01
CA ALA A 197 -4.02 -0.68 14.24
C ALA A 197 -4.81 0.38 15.01
N LEU A 198 -4.12 1.45 15.40
CA LEU A 198 -4.72 2.52 16.18
C LEU A 198 -4.99 3.71 15.27
N ARG A 199 -6.22 4.21 15.31
CA ARG A 199 -6.59 5.47 14.68
C ARG A 199 -6.54 6.56 15.74
N SER A 200 -5.79 7.63 15.46
CA SER A 200 -5.62 8.78 16.33
C SER A 200 -5.95 10.05 15.57
N ALA A 201 -6.68 10.99 16.21
CA ALA A 201 -6.89 12.29 15.63
C ALA A 201 -5.57 13.09 15.62
N HIS A 202 -5.23 13.66 14.47
CA HIS A 202 -4.13 14.61 14.32
C HIS A 202 -4.68 16.04 14.38
N SER A 203 -5.83 16.24 13.73
CA SER A 203 -6.65 17.45 13.80
C SER A 203 -8.13 17.08 13.80
N GLU A 204 -9.02 18.07 13.70
CA GLU A 204 -10.47 17.87 13.64
C GLU A 204 -10.90 16.99 12.44
N ASN A 205 -10.25 17.14 11.30
CA ASN A 205 -10.65 16.49 10.04
C ASN A 205 -9.56 15.53 9.49
N PHE A 206 -8.48 15.32 10.21
CA PHE A 206 -7.37 14.48 9.77
C PHE A 206 -6.95 13.48 10.84
N PHE A 207 -6.92 12.20 10.47
CA PHE A 207 -6.57 11.09 11.34
C PHE A 207 -5.29 10.40 10.85
N THR A 208 -4.61 9.78 11.79
CA THR A 208 -3.53 8.81 11.50
C THR A 208 -3.98 7.43 11.90
N GLU A 209 -3.63 6.40 11.13
CA GLU A 209 -3.93 5.00 11.43
C GLU A 209 -2.69 4.14 11.26
N SER A 210 -2.25 3.45 12.31
CA SER A 210 -1.09 2.57 12.22
C SER A 210 -1.42 1.30 11.44
N GLY A 211 -0.46 0.83 10.62
CA GLY A 211 -0.51 -0.53 10.09
C GLY A 211 -0.18 -1.54 11.20
N THR A 212 -0.61 -2.80 11.07
CA THR A 212 -0.22 -3.87 11.99
C THR A 212 1.01 -4.61 11.50
N MET A 213 1.01 -5.07 10.25
CA MET A 213 2.16 -5.81 9.71
C MET A 213 2.27 -5.73 8.18
N LEU A 214 3.51 -5.79 7.70
CA LEU A 214 3.81 -6.06 6.30
C LEU A 214 3.56 -7.56 6.00
N TYR A 215 2.60 -7.85 5.13
CA TYR A 215 2.26 -9.20 4.71
C TYR A 215 3.20 -9.65 3.58
N HIS A 216 4.36 -10.17 3.95
CA HIS A 216 5.43 -10.44 3.00
C HIS A 216 6.48 -11.40 3.59
N TRP A 217 7.15 -12.17 2.70
CA TRP A 217 8.37 -12.94 3.01
C TRP A 217 9.35 -12.91 1.83
N LYS A 218 10.58 -13.34 2.07
CA LYS A 218 11.61 -13.38 1.02
C LYS A 218 11.69 -14.77 0.36
N ASN A 219 11.81 -14.80 -0.95
CA ASN A 219 12.12 -16.01 -1.73
C ASN A 219 13.60 -16.40 -1.54
N ASN A 220 13.92 -17.10 -0.46
CA ASN A 220 15.28 -17.59 -0.17
C ASN A 220 15.22 -18.98 0.48
N LYS A 221 16.38 -19.52 0.88
CA LYS A 221 16.49 -20.85 1.54
C LYS A 221 15.58 -21.04 2.76
N ASN A 222 15.16 -19.96 3.41
CA ASN A 222 14.26 -19.98 4.58
C ASN A 222 12.79 -19.69 4.21
N LEU A 223 12.41 -19.78 2.92
CA LEU A 223 11.08 -19.47 2.42
C LEU A 223 9.97 -20.15 3.23
N ARG A 224 10.08 -21.47 3.44
CA ARG A 224 9.04 -22.24 4.13
C ARG A 224 8.80 -21.74 5.55
N LEU A 225 9.87 -21.54 6.32
CA LEU A 225 9.77 -21.07 7.70
C LEU A 225 9.19 -19.65 7.79
N ARG A 226 9.67 -18.75 6.93
CA ARG A 226 9.20 -17.35 6.90
C ARG A 226 7.72 -17.26 6.50
N ARG A 227 7.31 -18.00 5.47
CA ARG A 227 5.91 -18.12 5.06
C ARG A 227 5.03 -18.65 6.20
N GLN A 228 5.47 -19.73 6.86
CA GLN A 228 4.72 -20.30 7.99
C GLN A 228 4.56 -19.31 9.12
N LEU A 229 5.61 -18.55 9.46
CA LEU A 229 5.59 -17.55 10.51
C LEU A 229 4.61 -16.41 10.20
N VAL A 230 4.68 -15.82 9.00
CA VAL A 230 3.76 -14.74 8.58
C VAL A 230 2.31 -15.22 8.59
N ASN A 231 2.05 -16.41 8.04
CA ASN A 231 0.71 -16.97 8.02
C ASN A 231 0.19 -17.33 9.43
N HIS A 232 1.06 -17.79 10.33
CA HIS A 232 0.71 -18.02 11.71
C HIS A 232 0.32 -16.73 12.43
N GLN A 233 1.14 -15.69 12.32
CA GLN A 233 0.87 -14.37 12.88
C GLN A 233 -0.46 -13.79 12.36
N SER A 234 -0.69 -13.87 11.05
CA SER A 234 -1.92 -13.36 10.44
C SER A 234 -3.17 -14.11 10.93
N LYS A 235 -3.07 -15.42 11.11
CA LYS A 235 -4.18 -16.23 11.66
C LYS A 235 -4.48 -15.87 13.12
N LEU A 236 -3.45 -15.65 13.94
CA LEU A 236 -3.61 -15.24 15.34
C LEU A 236 -4.21 -13.83 15.43
N ALA A 237 -3.70 -12.88 14.63
CA ALA A 237 -4.22 -11.51 14.60
C ALA A 237 -5.68 -11.46 14.13
N LEU A 238 -6.04 -12.23 13.08
CA LEU A 238 -7.42 -12.32 12.61
C LEU A 238 -8.34 -12.95 13.67
N ARG A 239 -7.87 -13.98 14.38
CA ARG A 239 -8.61 -14.57 15.51
C ARG A 239 -8.78 -13.58 16.68
N LYS A 240 -7.76 -12.78 16.97
CA LYS A 240 -7.85 -11.72 17.98
C LYS A 240 -8.91 -10.68 17.60
N ALA A 241 -8.98 -10.30 16.30
CA ALA A 241 -10.03 -9.41 15.78
C ALA A 241 -11.43 -10.07 15.83
N GLU A 242 -11.56 -11.38 15.58
CA GLU A 242 -12.82 -12.11 15.74
C GLU A 242 -13.37 -12.06 17.17
N MET A 243 -12.48 -12.04 18.17
CA MET A 243 -12.83 -12.20 19.59
C MET A 243 -12.88 -10.89 20.39
N SER A 244 -12.45 -9.79 19.80
CA SER A 244 -12.33 -8.47 20.49
C SER A 244 -12.50 -7.33 19.49
N ASP A 245 -12.38 -6.10 19.97
CA ASP A 245 -12.34 -4.86 19.15
C ASP A 245 -10.96 -4.57 18.54
N TYR A 246 -10.09 -5.60 18.45
CA TYR A 246 -8.79 -5.51 17.83
C TYR A 246 -8.90 -5.18 16.34
N HIS A 247 -8.11 -4.21 15.87
CA HIS A 247 -8.03 -3.84 14.46
C HIS A 247 -6.74 -4.44 13.84
N PHE A 248 -6.92 -5.37 12.91
CA PHE A 248 -5.86 -6.03 12.16
C PHE A 248 -5.69 -5.36 10.79
N HIS A 249 -4.59 -4.64 10.58
CA HIS A 249 -4.28 -3.94 9.32
C HIS A 249 -3.01 -4.50 8.70
N ILE A 250 -3.17 -5.25 7.60
CA ILE A 250 -2.03 -5.71 6.79
C ILE A 250 -1.79 -4.79 5.59
N TRP A 251 -0.54 -4.73 5.17
CA TRP A 251 -0.18 -4.01 3.95
C TRP A 251 0.86 -4.76 3.14
N LEU A 252 0.89 -4.55 1.83
CA LEU A 252 1.85 -5.15 0.90
C LEU A 252 1.90 -4.36 -0.41
N HIS A 253 2.91 -4.67 -1.22
CA HIS A 253 3.00 -4.13 -2.58
C HIS A 253 2.37 -5.14 -3.55
N PRO A 254 1.50 -4.73 -4.48
CA PRO A 254 0.88 -5.65 -5.46
C PRO A 254 1.89 -6.47 -6.28
N PHE A 255 3.06 -5.90 -6.66
CA PHE A 255 4.07 -6.65 -7.40
C PHE A 255 4.60 -7.87 -6.61
N ASN A 256 4.50 -7.89 -5.29
CA ASN A 256 4.86 -9.04 -4.47
C ASN A 256 3.99 -10.27 -4.79
N LEU A 257 2.75 -10.08 -5.26
CA LEU A 257 1.87 -11.18 -5.66
C LEU A 257 2.45 -11.94 -6.86
N ALA A 258 3.12 -11.21 -7.77
CA ALA A 258 3.78 -11.79 -8.94
C ALA A 258 5.23 -12.25 -8.68
N GLU A 259 5.88 -11.70 -7.65
CA GLU A 259 7.29 -11.92 -7.36
C GLU A 259 7.49 -13.01 -6.29
N ILE A 260 6.62 -13.04 -5.28
CA ILE A 260 6.81 -13.90 -4.09
C ILE A 260 5.97 -15.17 -4.21
N ARG A 261 6.68 -16.31 -4.20
CA ARG A 261 6.06 -17.63 -4.30
C ARG A 261 5.01 -17.85 -3.21
N TYR A 262 3.82 -18.32 -3.60
CA TYR A 262 2.65 -18.60 -2.75
C TYR A 262 1.96 -17.38 -2.12
N LEU A 263 2.47 -16.16 -2.26
CA LEU A 263 1.90 -15.00 -1.57
C LEU A 263 0.46 -14.73 -1.98
N GLN A 264 0.17 -14.81 -3.29
CA GLN A 264 -1.19 -14.61 -3.80
C GLN A 264 -2.17 -15.62 -3.20
N ASN A 265 -1.82 -16.91 -3.20
CA ASN A 265 -2.70 -17.96 -2.66
C ASN A 265 -2.93 -17.80 -1.15
N ASP A 266 -1.89 -17.44 -0.40
CA ASP A 266 -1.99 -17.26 1.05
C ASP A 266 -2.81 -16.01 1.40
N LEU A 267 -2.64 -14.91 0.65
CA LEU A 267 -3.46 -13.71 0.79
C LEU A 267 -4.93 -14.00 0.46
N SER A 268 -5.19 -14.70 -0.66
CA SER A 268 -6.56 -15.12 -1.03
C SER A 268 -7.21 -15.94 0.07
N SER A 269 -6.49 -16.88 0.66
CA SER A 269 -6.99 -17.70 1.77
C SER A 269 -7.29 -16.87 3.02
N LEU A 270 -6.50 -15.84 3.30
CA LEU A 270 -6.72 -14.92 4.42
C LEU A 270 -7.97 -14.06 4.18
N ILE A 271 -8.14 -13.55 2.96
CA ILE A 271 -9.31 -12.75 2.55
C ILE A 271 -10.60 -13.58 2.65
N VAL A 272 -10.61 -14.81 2.11
CA VAL A 272 -11.76 -15.72 2.21
C VAL A 272 -12.14 -15.96 3.68
N LYS A 273 -11.15 -16.20 4.54
CA LYS A 273 -11.41 -16.40 5.98
C LYS A 273 -11.97 -15.14 6.63
N ALA A 274 -11.46 -13.97 6.32
CA ALA A 274 -11.98 -12.70 6.83
C ALA A 274 -13.41 -12.43 6.36
N ALA A 275 -13.70 -12.65 5.06
CA ALA A 275 -15.06 -12.55 4.51
C ALA A 275 -16.03 -13.49 5.22
N THR A 276 -15.65 -14.74 5.45
CA THR A 276 -16.46 -15.71 6.21
C THR A 276 -16.78 -15.19 7.62
N LEU A 277 -15.82 -14.58 8.32
CA LEU A 277 -16.06 -14.01 9.66
C LEU A 277 -16.96 -12.79 9.62
N ARG A 278 -16.82 -11.94 8.58
CA ARG A 278 -17.74 -10.82 8.33
C ARG A 278 -19.17 -11.30 8.13
N ASP A 279 -19.38 -12.29 7.29
CA ASP A 279 -20.70 -12.85 6.97
C ASP A 279 -21.37 -13.52 8.19
N GLN A 280 -20.55 -13.96 9.16
CA GLN A 280 -21.01 -14.44 10.48
C GLN A 280 -21.27 -13.30 11.49
N GLY A 281 -21.07 -12.03 11.12
CA GLY A 281 -21.24 -10.88 12.01
C GLY A 281 -20.16 -10.78 13.10
N LYS A 282 -18.97 -11.40 12.90
CA LYS A 282 -17.89 -11.43 13.88
C LYS A 282 -16.74 -10.47 13.60
N LEU A 283 -16.72 -9.88 12.41
CA LEU A 283 -15.63 -9.02 11.92
C LEU A 283 -16.20 -7.96 10.99
N GLU A 284 -15.61 -6.77 10.99
CA GLU A 284 -15.80 -5.78 9.95
C GLU A 284 -14.59 -5.81 9.00
N ILE A 285 -14.81 -5.74 7.68
CA ILE A 285 -13.75 -5.50 6.70
C ILE A 285 -13.91 -4.08 6.19
N VAL A 286 -12.91 -3.24 6.45
CA VAL A 286 -12.97 -1.81 6.14
C VAL A 286 -11.69 -1.35 5.45
N PRO A 287 -11.76 -0.44 4.45
CA PRO A 287 -10.58 0.24 3.93
C PRO A 287 -10.05 1.27 4.95
N ILE A 288 -8.89 1.88 4.66
CA ILE A 288 -8.35 2.99 5.49
C ILE A 288 -9.36 4.13 5.56
N TYR A 289 -9.99 4.47 4.43
CA TYR A 289 -11.07 5.45 4.39
C TYR A 289 -12.35 4.79 3.87
N SER A 290 -13.41 4.83 4.69
CA SER A 290 -14.78 4.48 4.29
C SER A 290 -15.63 5.74 4.28
N GLN A 291 -16.39 5.92 3.22
CA GLN A 291 -17.37 7.02 3.11
C GLN A 291 -18.56 6.81 4.01
#